data_3d3f755cb315451690b01a2300f88871
#
_entry.id   3d3f755cb315451690b01a2300f88871
#
_cell.length_a   1.000
_cell.length_b   1.000
_cell.length_c   1.000
_cell.angle_alpha   90.00
_cell.angle_beta   90.00
_cell.angle_gamma   90.00
#
_symmetry.space_group_name_H-M   'P 1'
#
loop_
_entity.id
_entity.type
_entity.pdbx_description
1 polymer ?
#
loop_
_entity_poly.entity_id
_entity_poly.type
_entity_poly.pdbx_seq_one_letter_code
_entity_poly.pdbx_strand_id
1 'polypeptide(L)'
;MTIENKISDFLYSDLTVDLYNLYKKSSYLAIDTEAMGLIHGRDRLCLVQICNEFKRTSCIKIELNTSSSPHLKSLLEDDKITKIFHYARFDVAALKCNLKINTKNIFCTKIASKLARTYTNKHGLKDLINELLGVELDKSSQSSDWGSYEDLTKDQLDYAANDVRYLIEAMHKLKVILEREDRYELAQKCFETVSVYADLDILKFSNIFEH
;
A
#
# COMPACT_ATOMS: atom_id res chain seq x y z
N MET A 1 -12.75 14.92 -18.27
CA MET A 1 -13.53 14.54 -17.08
C MET A 1 -12.58 14.60 -15.88
N THR A 2 -12.71 15.62 -15.05
CA THR A 2 -11.96 15.71 -13.79
C THR A 2 -12.49 14.63 -12.86
N ILE A 3 -11.71 13.56 -12.66
CA ILE A 3 -11.98 12.57 -11.60
C ILE A 3 -11.85 13.36 -10.30
N GLU A 4 -12.95 13.50 -9.56
CA GLU A 4 -12.90 14.15 -8.25
C GLU A 4 -11.93 13.38 -7.36
N ASN A 5 -10.88 14.07 -6.89
CA ASN A 5 -9.83 13.52 -6.03
C ASN A 5 -10.31 13.34 -4.57
N LYS A 6 -11.51 12.78 -4.35
CA LYS A 6 -12.10 12.63 -3.02
C LYS A 6 -12.01 11.18 -2.55
N ILE A 7 -11.78 11.00 -1.24
CA ILE A 7 -12.03 9.72 -0.58
C ILE A 7 -13.51 9.39 -0.69
N SER A 8 -13.80 8.09 -0.76
CA SER A 8 -15.19 7.62 -0.77
C SER A 8 -15.72 7.41 0.64
N ASP A 9 -14.87 6.91 1.54
CA ASP A 9 -15.24 6.58 2.92
C ASP A 9 -14.10 6.89 3.90
N PHE A 10 -14.45 7.39 5.08
CA PHE A 10 -13.56 7.52 6.22
C PHE A 10 -14.11 6.71 7.39
N LEU A 11 -13.31 5.85 7.98
CA LEU A 11 -13.72 4.82 8.93
C LEU A 11 -12.76 4.76 10.12
N TYR A 12 -13.19 4.12 11.20
CA TYR A 12 -12.40 3.91 12.41
C TYR A 12 -12.21 2.41 12.66
N SER A 13 -10.96 2.03 12.90
CA SER A 13 -10.49 0.71 13.35
C SER A 13 -10.69 -0.44 12.37
N ASP A 14 -11.78 -0.49 11.58
CA ASP A 14 -12.02 -1.55 10.58
C ASP A 14 -13.02 -1.11 9.50
N LEU A 15 -13.19 -1.92 8.47
CA LEU A 15 -14.22 -1.77 7.44
C LEU A 15 -15.62 -2.14 8.00
N THR A 16 -16.65 -1.47 7.48
CA THR A 16 -18.03 -1.95 7.68
C THR A 16 -18.27 -3.24 6.91
N VAL A 17 -19.29 -4.02 7.30
CA VAL A 17 -19.67 -5.26 6.61
C VAL A 17 -19.98 -5.01 5.13
N ASP A 18 -20.64 -3.90 4.80
CA ASP A 18 -21.01 -3.55 3.42
C ASP A 18 -19.78 -3.26 2.58
N LEU A 19 -18.81 -2.50 3.09
CA LEU A 19 -17.54 -2.22 2.41
C LEU A 19 -16.67 -3.47 2.30
N TYR A 20 -16.61 -4.29 3.34
CA TYR A 20 -15.96 -5.59 3.27
C TYR A 20 -16.51 -6.44 2.13
N ASN A 21 -17.84 -6.58 2.04
CA ASN A 21 -18.50 -7.35 0.99
C ASN A 21 -18.30 -6.75 -0.41
N LEU A 22 -18.14 -5.44 -0.51
CA LEU A 22 -17.80 -4.75 -1.74
C LEU A 22 -16.36 -5.08 -2.17
N TYR A 23 -15.38 -4.86 -1.30
CA TYR A 23 -13.97 -5.10 -1.59
C TYR A 23 -13.64 -6.59 -1.80
N LYS A 24 -14.35 -7.50 -1.14
CA LYS A 24 -14.19 -8.95 -1.32
C LYS A 24 -14.51 -9.45 -2.75
N LYS A 25 -15.26 -8.66 -3.53
CA LYS A 25 -15.57 -8.97 -4.93
C LYS A 25 -14.50 -8.49 -5.90
N SER A 26 -13.52 -7.73 -5.42
CA SER A 26 -12.45 -7.16 -6.23
C SER A 26 -11.38 -8.20 -6.52
N SER A 27 -10.76 -8.12 -7.71
CA SER A 27 -9.57 -8.90 -8.05
C SER A 27 -8.28 -8.24 -7.53
N TYR A 28 -8.32 -6.91 -7.38
CA TYR A 28 -7.17 -6.08 -7.02
C TYR A 28 -7.55 -5.09 -5.93
N LEU A 29 -6.68 -4.95 -4.95
CA LEU A 29 -6.78 -3.93 -3.90
C LEU A 29 -5.43 -3.21 -3.80
N ALA A 30 -5.43 -1.91 -4.08
CA ALA A 30 -4.30 -1.04 -3.79
C ALA A 30 -4.33 -0.65 -2.32
N ILE A 31 -3.21 -0.78 -1.64
CA ILE A 31 -3.08 -0.55 -0.20
C ILE A 31 -1.88 0.36 0.04
N ASP A 32 -2.04 1.26 1.01
CA ASP A 32 -0.97 2.06 1.57
C ASP A 32 -1.18 2.23 3.08
N THR A 33 -0.15 2.64 3.82
CA THR A 33 -0.23 2.82 5.26
C THR A 33 0.52 4.07 5.72
N GLU A 34 -0.06 4.77 6.71
CA GLU A 34 0.62 5.86 7.40
C GLU A 34 0.87 5.49 8.87
N ALA A 35 2.06 5.81 9.35
CA ALA A 35 2.50 5.52 10.70
C ALA A 35 3.12 6.75 11.36
N MET A 36 3.27 6.75 12.68
CA MET A 36 3.94 7.82 13.43
C MET A 36 5.44 7.97 13.11
N GLY A 37 6.02 6.97 12.44
CA GLY A 37 7.42 6.94 12.04
C GLY A 37 7.79 5.61 11.39
N LEU A 38 9.08 5.32 11.26
CA LEU A 38 9.60 4.23 10.44
C LEU A 38 10.06 3.00 11.24
N ILE A 39 9.96 3.02 12.57
CA ILE A 39 10.48 1.93 13.42
C ILE A 39 9.34 1.02 13.87
N HIS A 40 9.25 -0.16 13.26
CA HIS A 40 8.25 -1.17 13.63
C HIS A 40 8.40 -1.59 15.11
N GLY A 41 7.25 -1.72 15.80
CA GLY A 41 7.18 -2.03 17.23
C GLY A 41 7.36 -0.83 18.17
N ARG A 42 7.88 0.31 17.69
CA ARG A 42 7.88 1.60 18.40
C ARG A 42 6.79 2.53 17.87
N ASP A 43 6.78 2.69 16.55
CA ASP A 43 5.91 3.65 15.88
C ASP A 43 4.61 2.94 15.45
N ARG A 44 3.47 3.49 15.90
CA ARG A 44 2.19 2.85 15.62
C ARG A 44 1.70 3.13 14.21
N LEU A 45 0.94 2.18 13.67
CA LEU A 45 0.13 2.37 12.47
C LEU A 45 -1.05 3.31 12.79
N CYS A 46 -1.27 4.30 11.94
CA CYS A 46 -2.27 5.37 12.14
C CYS A 46 -3.40 5.32 11.12
N LEU A 47 -3.09 5.00 9.86
CA LEU A 47 -4.06 5.00 8.78
C LEU A 47 -3.76 3.83 7.84
N VAL A 48 -4.81 3.22 7.31
CA VAL A 48 -4.74 2.25 6.20
C VAL A 48 -5.63 2.77 5.08
N GLN A 49 -5.08 2.92 3.90
CA GLN A 49 -5.82 3.27 2.69
C GLN A 49 -6.06 2.01 1.86
N ILE A 50 -7.25 1.88 1.30
CA ILE A 50 -7.63 0.80 0.40
C ILE A 50 -8.39 1.37 -0.81
N CYS A 51 -8.01 0.94 -2.01
CA CYS A 51 -8.69 1.33 -3.25
C CYS A 51 -8.84 0.10 -4.15
N ASN A 52 -10.02 -0.08 -4.74
CA ASN A 52 -10.26 -1.16 -5.69
C ASN A 52 -10.14 -0.68 -7.16
N GLU A 53 -10.29 -1.61 -8.10
CA GLU A 53 -10.25 -1.35 -9.55
C GLU A 53 -11.32 -0.38 -10.05
N PHE A 54 -12.39 -0.16 -9.28
CA PHE A 54 -13.46 0.79 -9.58
C PHE A 54 -13.23 2.18 -8.96
N LYS A 55 -12.02 2.44 -8.43
CA LYS A 55 -11.62 3.70 -7.76
C LYS A 55 -12.41 4.00 -6.48
N ARG A 56 -13.11 3.01 -5.89
CA ARG A 56 -13.65 3.18 -4.55
C ARG A 56 -12.49 3.20 -3.57
N THR A 57 -12.34 4.30 -2.83
CA THR A 57 -11.22 4.53 -1.92
C THR A 57 -11.74 4.76 -0.51
N SER A 58 -11.29 3.96 0.44
CA SER A 58 -11.58 4.11 1.86
C SER A 58 -10.30 4.34 2.65
N CYS A 59 -10.37 5.24 3.63
CA CYS A 59 -9.33 5.49 4.61
C CYS A 59 -9.80 4.99 5.98
N ILE A 60 -9.04 4.12 6.62
CA ILE A 60 -9.35 3.52 7.91
C ILE A 60 -8.35 4.05 8.94
N LYS A 61 -8.80 4.95 9.83
CA LYS A 61 -8.01 5.45 10.96
C LYS A 61 -7.89 4.32 12.00
N ILE A 62 -6.67 3.94 12.30
CA ILE A 62 -6.39 2.93 13.33
C ILE A 62 -6.29 3.64 14.67
N GLU A 63 -7.30 3.47 15.49
CA GLU A 63 -7.39 4.12 16.80
C GLU A 63 -6.35 3.55 17.79
N LEU A 64 -6.04 4.34 18.80
CA LEU A 64 -5.14 3.92 19.88
C LEU A 64 -5.73 2.65 20.54
N ASN A 65 -4.88 1.64 20.75
CA ASN A 65 -5.24 0.33 21.28
C ASN A 65 -6.02 -0.62 20.34
N THR A 66 -6.26 -0.24 19.09
CA THR A 66 -6.76 -1.20 18.10
C THR A 66 -5.66 -2.24 17.80
N SER A 67 -5.92 -3.49 18.15
CA SER A 67 -4.98 -4.61 17.93
C SER A 67 -5.45 -5.59 16.86
N SER A 68 -6.65 -5.41 16.32
CA SER A 68 -7.21 -6.24 15.25
C SER A 68 -8.25 -5.48 14.43
N SER A 69 -8.33 -5.81 13.15
CA SER A 69 -9.31 -5.32 12.18
C SER A 69 -9.77 -6.53 11.35
N PRO A 70 -10.77 -7.29 11.82
CA PRO A 70 -11.14 -8.59 11.25
C PRO A 70 -11.52 -8.56 9.77
N HIS A 71 -12.25 -7.54 9.31
CA HIS A 71 -12.62 -7.41 7.90
C HIS A 71 -11.41 -7.09 7.03
N LEU A 72 -10.58 -6.12 7.46
CA LEU A 72 -9.36 -5.78 6.77
C LEU A 72 -8.40 -6.99 6.73
N LYS A 73 -8.24 -7.70 7.86
CA LYS A 73 -7.44 -8.92 7.93
C LYS A 73 -7.92 -9.97 6.93
N SER A 74 -9.21 -10.24 6.89
CA SER A 74 -9.81 -11.21 5.96
C SER A 74 -9.53 -10.88 4.50
N LEU A 75 -9.57 -9.60 4.11
CA LEU A 75 -9.26 -9.17 2.73
C LEU A 75 -7.75 -9.29 2.42
N LEU A 76 -6.90 -8.84 3.35
CA LEU A 76 -5.47 -8.79 3.10
C LEU A 76 -4.80 -10.18 3.15
N GLU A 77 -5.41 -11.13 3.85
CA GLU A 77 -4.96 -12.52 3.91
C GLU A 77 -5.60 -13.43 2.83
N ASP A 78 -6.54 -12.93 2.01
CA ASP A 78 -7.17 -13.69 0.93
C ASP A 78 -6.21 -13.85 -0.26
N ASP A 79 -5.81 -15.08 -0.58
CA ASP A 79 -4.90 -15.39 -1.70
C ASP A 79 -5.51 -15.08 -3.09
N LYS A 80 -6.85 -14.97 -3.19
CA LYS A 80 -7.53 -14.72 -4.45
C LYS A 80 -7.49 -13.26 -4.89
N ILE A 81 -7.24 -12.36 -3.94
CA ILE A 81 -7.16 -10.91 -4.19
C ILE A 81 -5.69 -10.50 -4.23
N THR A 82 -5.25 -9.85 -5.29
CA THR A 82 -3.89 -9.29 -5.35
C THR A 82 -3.84 -7.95 -4.61
N LYS A 83 -2.98 -7.84 -3.60
CA LYS A 83 -2.71 -6.60 -2.86
C LYS A 83 -1.54 -5.87 -3.48
N ILE A 84 -1.77 -4.64 -3.88
CA ILE A 84 -0.82 -3.81 -4.60
C ILE A 84 -0.35 -2.69 -3.69
N PHE A 85 0.97 -2.59 -3.50
CA PHE A 85 1.62 -1.58 -2.66
C PHE A 85 2.71 -0.86 -3.45
N HIS A 86 3.10 0.32 -2.95
CA HIS A 86 4.34 0.94 -3.36
C HIS A 86 5.35 0.93 -2.20
N TYR A 87 6.37 0.08 -2.27
CA TYR A 87 7.31 -0.25 -1.19
C TYR A 87 6.72 -1.17 -0.11
N ALA A 88 6.01 -2.21 -0.54
CA ALA A 88 5.25 -3.18 0.25
C ALA A 88 5.92 -3.67 1.54
N ARG A 89 7.28 -3.74 1.59
CA ARG A 89 8.05 -4.18 2.76
C ARG A 89 7.66 -3.40 4.02
N PHE A 90 7.50 -2.08 3.92
CA PHE A 90 7.13 -1.23 5.04
C PHE A 90 5.68 -1.48 5.49
N ASP A 91 4.74 -1.46 4.54
CA ASP A 91 3.31 -1.60 4.83
C ASP A 91 2.97 -2.97 5.40
N VAL A 92 3.53 -4.02 4.83
CA VAL A 92 3.34 -5.40 5.29
C VAL A 92 3.87 -5.59 6.71
N ALA A 93 5.03 -5.00 7.03
CA ALA A 93 5.57 -5.02 8.38
C ALA A 93 4.69 -4.22 9.36
N ALA A 94 4.21 -3.04 8.97
CA ALA A 94 3.32 -2.21 9.80
C ALA A 94 1.99 -2.92 10.10
N LEU A 95 1.34 -3.51 9.08
CA LEU A 95 0.10 -4.29 9.20
C LEU A 95 0.30 -5.53 10.10
N LYS A 96 1.40 -6.26 9.92
CA LYS A 96 1.73 -7.44 10.73
C LYS A 96 2.00 -7.07 12.18
N CYS A 97 2.80 -6.04 12.42
CA CYS A 97 3.20 -5.61 13.75
C CYS A 97 2.00 -5.12 14.57
N ASN A 98 1.15 -4.27 13.98
CA ASN A 98 0.07 -3.59 14.68
C ASN A 98 -1.25 -4.39 14.70
N LEU A 99 -1.64 -4.98 13.57
CA LEU A 99 -2.96 -5.61 13.40
C LEU A 99 -2.91 -7.15 13.27
N LYS A 100 -1.71 -7.75 13.36
CA LYS A 100 -1.50 -9.21 13.20
C LYS A 100 -2.01 -9.74 11.85
N ILE A 101 -1.85 -8.94 10.80
CA ILE A 101 -2.25 -9.29 9.43
C ILE A 101 -1.04 -9.87 8.70
N ASN A 102 -1.16 -11.09 8.19
CA ASN A 102 -0.15 -11.73 7.35
C ASN A 102 -0.59 -11.58 5.88
N THR A 103 -0.27 -10.44 5.29
CA THR A 103 -0.66 -10.10 3.93
C THR A 103 -0.17 -11.14 2.92
N LYS A 104 -1.06 -11.58 2.03
CA LYS A 104 -0.78 -12.59 1.01
C LYS A 104 -1.03 -12.04 -0.39
N ASN A 105 -0.50 -12.71 -1.41
CA ASN A 105 -0.64 -12.36 -2.83
C ASN A 105 -0.31 -10.88 -3.07
N ILE A 106 0.95 -10.52 -2.85
CA ILE A 106 1.47 -9.16 -2.88
C ILE A 106 2.03 -8.84 -4.27
N PHE A 107 1.75 -7.65 -4.78
CA PHE A 107 2.43 -7.02 -5.89
C PHE A 107 3.07 -5.70 -5.41
N CYS A 108 4.38 -5.57 -5.50
CA CYS A 108 5.09 -4.36 -5.11
C CYS A 108 5.50 -3.55 -6.35
N THR A 109 4.83 -2.41 -6.59
CA THR A 109 5.11 -1.55 -7.74
C THR A 109 6.52 -0.96 -7.73
N LYS A 110 7.15 -0.75 -6.56
CA LYS A 110 8.54 -0.29 -6.46
C LYS A 110 9.55 -1.35 -6.89
N ILE A 111 9.33 -2.61 -6.50
CA ILE A 111 10.15 -3.75 -6.99
C ILE A 111 9.93 -3.91 -8.50
N ALA A 112 8.68 -3.95 -8.94
CA ALA A 112 8.33 -4.04 -10.35
C ALA A 112 8.97 -2.91 -11.17
N SER A 113 8.92 -1.67 -10.67
CA SER A 113 9.54 -0.50 -11.31
C SER A 113 11.06 -0.66 -11.45
N LYS A 114 11.75 -1.17 -10.43
CA LYS A 114 13.20 -1.39 -10.48
C LYS A 114 13.59 -2.45 -11.53
N LEU A 115 12.79 -3.49 -11.67
CA LEU A 115 13.02 -4.56 -12.65
C LEU A 115 12.60 -4.16 -14.07
N ALA A 116 11.52 -3.39 -14.22
CA ALA A 116 10.99 -2.96 -15.51
C ALA A 116 11.72 -1.74 -16.10
N ARG A 117 12.08 -0.76 -15.26
CA ARG A 117 12.57 0.57 -15.66
C ARG A 117 14.06 0.73 -15.31
N THR A 118 14.91 -0.11 -15.88
CA THR A 118 16.37 -0.14 -15.60
C THR A 118 17.15 1.06 -16.16
N TYR A 119 16.49 1.89 -16.96
CA TYR A 119 17.06 3.11 -17.56
C TYR A 119 17.00 4.33 -16.62
N THR A 120 16.43 4.20 -15.42
CA THR A 120 16.27 5.32 -14.47
C THR A 120 16.48 4.86 -13.03
N ASN A 121 16.87 5.79 -12.15
CA ASN A 121 16.92 5.60 -10.71
C ASN A 121 15.69 6.17 -9.99
N LYS A 122 14.70 6.73 -10.74
CA LYS A 122 13.50 7.36 -10.20
C LYS A 122 12.40 6.32 -10.03
N HIS A 123 12.40 5.63 -8.89
CA HIS A 123 11.42 4.59 -8.54
C HIS A 123 10.48 5.00 -7.40
N GLY A 124 10.40 6.30 -7.05
CA GLY A 124 9.41 6.84 -6.13
C GLY A 124 8.02 6.84 -6.73
N LEU A 125 6.97 6.82 -5.89
CA LEU A 125 5.58 6.75 -6.35
C LEU A 125 5.24 7.90 -7.31
N LYS A 126 5.58 9.13 -6.96
CA LYS A 126 5.35 10.32 -7.80
C LYS A 126 5.98 10.18 -9.19
N ASP A 127 7.26 9.82 -9.24
CA ASP A 127 7.97 9.67 -10.52
C ASP A 127 7.38 8.53 -11.35
N LEU A 128 7.02 7.43 -10.70
CA LEU A 128 6.42 6.27 -11.34
C LEU A 128 5.06 6.62 -11.97
N ILE A 129 4.18 7.23 -11.19
CA ILE A 129 2.83 7.59 -11.64
C ILE A 129 2.89 8.65 -12.74
N ASN A 130 3.75 9.66 -12.60
CA ASN A 130 3.91 10.67 -13.63
C ASN A 130 4.39 10.06 -14.96
N GLU A 131 5.41 9.20 -14.93
CA GLU A 131 5.96 8.58 -16.14
C GLU A 131 4.99 7.60 -16.80
N LEU A 132 4.33 6.75 -16.02
CA LEU A 132 3.46 5.71 -16.58
C LEU A 132 2.07 6.22 -16.97
N LEU A 133 1.53 7.22 -16.23
CA LEU A 133 0.13 7.64 -16.34
C LEU A 133 -0.02 9.13 -16.69
N GLY A 134 1.06 9.92 -16.68
CA GLY A 134 1.00 11.37 -16.92
C GLY A 134 0.31 12.16 -15.81
N VAL A 135 0.22 11.60 -14.59
CA VAL A 135 -0.45 12.22 -13.44
C VAL A 135 0.60 12.76 -12.46
N GLU A 136 0.46 14.03 -12.08
CA GLU A 136 1.29 14.63 -11.03
C GLU A 136 0.64 14.44 -9.66
N LEU A 137 1.33 13.72 -8.75
CA LEU A 137 0.91 13.57 -7.36
C LEU A 137 1.46 14.72 -6.50
N ASP A 138 0.61 15.25 -5.64
CA ASP A 138 1.02 16.22 -4.61
C ASP A 138 1.78 15.49 -3.49
N LYS A 139 2.78 16.15 -2.89
CA LYS A 139 3.56 15.66 -1.75
C LYS A 139 3.41 16.52 -0.48
N SER A 140 2.53 17.50 -0.49
CA SER A 140 2.44 18.51 0.58
C SER A 140 2.16 17.90 1.97
N SER A 141 1.47 16.77 2.04
CA SER A 141 1.07 16.12 3.30
C SER A 141 1.92 14.91 3.69
N GLN A 142 2.99 14.58 2.97
CA GLN A 142 3.83 13.40 3.23
C GLN A 142 4.44 13.39 4.65
N SER A 143 4.70 14.55 5.24
CA SER A 143 5.29 14.71 6.58
C SER A 143 4.25 15.11 7.63
N SER A 144 2.98 14.77 7.44
CA SER A 144 1.90 15.08 8.36
C SER A 144 2.03 14.33 9.68
N ASP A 145 1.51 14.90 10.76
CA ASP A 145 1.33 14.18 12.03
C ASP A 145 0.11 13.24 11.94
N TRP A 146 0.37 12.02 11.47
CA TRP A 146 -0.64 10.96 11.37
C TRP A 146 -1.07 10.42 12.74
N GLY A 147 -0.27 10.66 13.77
CA GLY A 147 -0.52 10.22 15.14
C GLY A 147 -1.44 11.13 15.94
N SER A 148 -1.80 12.29 15.40
CA SER A 148 -2.67 13.26 16.08
C SER A 148 -3.97 12.62 16.61
N TYR A 149 -4.36 13.04 17.82
CA TYR A 149 -5.66 12.65 18.41
C TYR A 149 -6.84 13.36 17.74
N GLU A 150 -6.57 14.47 17.04
CA GLU A 150 -7.56 15.19 16.27
C GLU A 150 -7.91 14.42 14.98
N ASP A 151 -9.03 14.75 14.38
CA ASP A 151 -9.41 14.18 13.09
C ASP A 151 -8.48 14.67 11.98
N LEU A 152 -8.20 13.77 11.04
CA LEU A 152 -7.37 14.09 9.89
C LEU A 152 -8.06 15.17 9.04
N THR A 153 -7.27 16.13 8.58
CA THR A 153 -7.76 17.17 7.68
C THR A 153 -8.15 16.57 6.32
N LYS A 154 -8.99 17.30 5.60
CA LYS A 154 -9.38 16.90 4.24
C LYS A 154 -8.15 16.75 3.33
N ASP A 155 -7.17 17.66 3.44
CA ASP A 155 -5.96 17.62 2.61
C ASP A 155 -5.11 16.37 2.91
N GLN A 156 -5.02 15.97 4.18
CA GLN A 156 -4.36 14.71 4.57
C GLN A 156 -5.09 13.49 3.98
N LEU A 157 -6.41 13.47 4.06
CA LEU A 157 -7.22 12.37 3.52
C LEU A 157 -7.17 12.31 1.99
N ASP A 158 -7.20 13.43 1.30
CA ASP A 158 -7.07 13.50 -0.16
C ASP A 158 -5.66 13.08 -0.61
N TYR A 159 -4.62 13.46 0.14
CA TYR A 159 -3.25 12.99 -0.07
C TYR A 159 -3.18 11.45 0.06
N ALA A 160 -3.61 10.90 1.20
CA ALA A 160 -3.60 9.48 1.47
C ALA A 160 -4.37 8.65 0.42
N ALA A 161 -5.52 9.18 -0.05
CA ALA A 161 -6.29 8.56 -1.11
C ALA A 161 -5.55 8.53 -2.45
N ASN A 162 -4.72 9.54 -2.75
CA ASN A 162 -3.97 9.59 -4.00
C ASN A 162 -2.84 8.55 -4.06
N ASP A 163 -2.27 8.16 -2.92
CA ASP A 163 -1.20 7.17 -2.86
C ASP A 163 -1.66 5.76 -3.28
N VAL A 164 -2.95 5.45 -3.17
CA VAL A 164 -3.52 4.16 -3.60
C VAL A 164 -4.26 4.21 -4.94
N ARG A 165 -4.81 5.35 -5.33
CA ARG A 165 -5.74 5.50 -6.46
C ARG A 165 -5.20 5.04 -7.80
N TYR A 166 -3.90 5.18 -8.01
CA TYR A 166 -3.25 4.93 -9.30
C TYR A 166 -2.42 3.64 -9.32
N LEU A 167 -2.29 2.93 -8.19
CA LEU A 167 -1.41 1.76 -8.08
C LEU A 167 -1.85 0.59 -8.96
N ILE A 168 -3.16 0.36 -9.11
CA ILE A 168 -3.69 -0.73 -9.96
C ILE A 168 -3.36 -0.46 -11.43
N GLU A 169 -3.54 0.76 -11.91
CA GLU A 169 -3.18 1.14 -13.29
C GLU A 169 -1.67 1.04 -13.53
N ALA A 170 -0.87 1.51 -12.56
CA ALA A 170 0.58 1.41 -12.61
C ALA A 170 1.04 -0.06 -12.63
N MET A 171 0.40 -0.94 -11.83
CA MET A 171 0.66 -2.38 -11.85
C MET A 171 0.45 -2.96 -13.25
N HIS A 172 -0.68 -2.65 -13.91
CA HIS A 172 -0.96 -3.17 -15.25
C HIS A 172 0.10 -2.71 -16.27
N LYS A 173 0.51 -1.44 -16.22
CA LYS A 173 1.58 -0.93 -17.10
C LYS A 173 2.93 -1.61 -16.82
N LEU A 174 3.30 -1.76 -15.54
CA LEU A 174 4.53 -2.43 -15.15
C LEU A 174 4.54 -3.90 -15.55
N LYS A 175 3.41 -4.60 -15.42
CA LYS A 175 3.28 -6.00 -15.83
C LYS A 175 3.58 -6.18 -17.31
N VAL A 176 3.00 -5.33 -18.18
CA VAL A 176 3.27 -5.36 -19.64
C VAL A 176 4.77 -5.16 -19.93
N ILE A 177 5.44 -4.22 -19.22
CA ILE A 177 6.88 -4.01 -19.42
C ILE A 177 7.68 -5.22 -18.94
N LEU A 178 7.37 -5.76 -17.77
CA LEU A 178 8.06 -6.94 -17.22
C LEU A 178 7.92 -8.17 -18.11
N GLU A 179 6.74 -8.40 -18.68
CA GLU A 179 6.48 -9.49 -19.63
C GLU A 179 7.30 -9.29 -20.92
N ARG A 180 7.30 -8.08 -21.49
CA ARG A 180 8.09 -7.75 -22.68
C ARG A 180 9.60 -7.96 -22.47
N GLU A 181 10.11 -7.64 -21.28
CA GLU A 181 11.53 -7.73 -20.92
C GLU A 181 11.92 -9.12 -20.35
N ASP A 182 11.00 -10.10 -20.37
CA ASP A 182 11.18 -11.46 -19.81
C ASP A 182 11.63 -11.45 -18.32
N ARG A 183 11.04 -10.55 -17.53
CA ARG A 183 11.38 -10.36 -16.11
C ARG A 183 10.19 -10.58 -15.16
N TYR A 184 9.02 -10.95 -15.67
CA TYR A 184 7.83 -11.06 -14.84
C TYR A 184 7.94 -12.20 -13.81
N GLU A 185 8.46 -13.37 -14.19
CA GLU A 185 8.67 -14.47 -13.24
C GLU A 185 9.67 -14.11 -12.14
N LEU A 186 10.74 -13.39 -12.48
CA LEU A 186 11.68 -12.88 -11.49
C LEU A 186 11.01 -11.90 -10.53
N ALA A 187 10.16 -11.01 -11.06
CA ALA A 187 9.42 -10.07 -10.23
C ALA A 187 8.47 -10.78 -9.26
N GLN A 188 7.76 -11.85 -9.70
CA GLN A 188 6.90 -12.66 -8.84
C GLN A 188 7.69 -13.28 -7.68
N LYS A 189 8.85 -13.88 -7.94
CA LYS A 189 9.73 -14.42 -6.89
C LYS A 189 10.17 -13.33 -5.91
N CYS A 190 10.48 -12.11 -6.41
CA CYS A 190 10.79 -10.98 -5.54
C CYS A 190 9.60 -10.53 -4.68
N PHE A 191 8.36 -10.61 -5.19
CA PHE A 191 7.18 -10.28 -4.39
C PHE A 191 6.95 -11.28 -3.25
N GLU A 192 7.22 -12.56 -3.47
CA GLU A 192 7.13 -13.61 -2.46
C GLU A 192 8.09 -13.37 -1.28
N THR A 193 9.24 -12.72 -1.51
CA THR A 193 10.20 -12.40 -0.45
C THR A 193 9.80 -11.21 0.42
N VAL A 194 8.79 -10.43 0.05
CA VAL A 194 8.36 -9.22 0.79
C VAL A 194 8.01 -9.55 2.24
N SER A 195 7.30 -10.64 2.48
CA SER A 195 6.93 -11.07 3.83
C SER A 195 8.15 -11.43 4.69
N VAL A 196 9.18 -12.04 4.08
CA VAL A 196 10.45 -12.35 4.75
C VAL A 196 11.17 -11.06 5.16
N TYR A 197 11.28 -10.10 4.25
CA TYR A 197 11.90 -8.81 4.58
C TYR A 197 11.12 -8.04 5.65
N ALA A 198 9.78 -8.10 5.62
CA ALA A 198 8.95 -7.51 6.66
C ALA A 198 9.23 -8.14 8.04
N ASP A 199 9.41 -9.46 8.10
CA ASP A 199 9.76 -10.16 9.35
C ASP A 199 11.16 -9.76 9.85
N LEU A 200 12.14 -9.63 8.95
CA LEU A 200 13.46 -9.16 9.30
C LEU A 200 13.44 -7.73 9.87
N ASP A 201 12.64 -6.83 9.29
CA ASP A 201 12.47 -5.47 9.82
C ASP A 201 11.84 -5.46 11.22
N ILE A 202 10.78 -6.24 11.43
CA ILE A 202 10.13 -6.38 12.74
C ILE A 202 11.11 -6.92 13.80
N LEU A 203 11.92 -7.91 13.43
CA LEU A 203 12.91 -8.54 14.29
C LEU A 203 14.23 -7.75 14.37
N LYS A 204 14.35 -6.63 13.66
CA LYS A 204 15.53 -5.74 13.63
C LYS A 204 16.80 -6.39 13.07
N PHE A 205 16.65 -7.35 12.16
CA PHE A 205 17.76 -7.87 11.38
C PHE A 205 17.97 -7.00 10.14
N SER A 206 19.18 -6.48 9.98
CA SER A 206 19.58 -5.71 8.80
C SER A 206 20.68 -6.43 8.03
N ASN A 207 20.72 -6.20 6.74
CA ASN A 207 21.85 -6.58 5.85
C ASN A 207 22.24 -8.06 5.87
N ILE A 208 21.29 -8.99 6.17
CA ILE A 208 21.62 -10.41 6.22
C ILE A 208 22.00 -11.03 4.86
N PHE A 209 21.74 -10.31 3.76
CA PHE A 209 22.11 -10.70 2.38
C PHE A 209 23.26 -9.85 1.83
N GLU A 210 23.85 -8.97 2.62
CA GLU A 210 24.95 -8.09 2.24
C GLU A 210 26.24 -8.53 2.95
N HIS A 211 27.37 -8.17 2.35
CA HIS A 211 28.71 -8.36 2.95
C HIS A 211 29.08 -7.19 3.85
#